data_868869edbec86fd099af247e0e18c4ea
#
_entry.id   868869edbec86fd099af247e0e18c4ea
#
_cell.length_a   1.000
_cell.length_b   1.000
_cell.length_c   1.000
_cell.angle_alpha   90.00
_cell.angle_beta   90.00
_cell.angle_gamma   90.00
#
_symmetry.space_group_name_H-M   'P 1'
#
loop_
_entity.id
_entity.type
_entity.pdbx_description
1 polymer ?
#
loop_
_entity_poly.entity_id
_entity_poly.type
_entity_poly.pdbx_seq_one_letter_code
_entity_poly.pdbx_strand_id
1 'polypeptide(L)'
;MDYKHSLIKFTAATAIAITGISAVGAINTNSTTSHVEAATTRVKVNYIPGYGVNIWSNYNHPHFTGKRARHGATYNVISKATDKKGNLWYQIDQGQWIQAQYTVSANKAVKKDKKAKKHSSKQASATAASVVSLAESELGKPYVWGATGPSSFDCSGLTSYVYNKAADKNISRTTYSQVKQGKTVSMDDLQPGDLLFWGSASAPYHVGIYVGNNQYVHAATPSQGVIKRKLSSYFYPSVAKRIL
;
A
#
# COMPACT_ATOMS: atom_id res chain seq x y z
N MET A 1 -40.22 20.61 -45.33
CA MET A 1 -40.24 19.46 -44.40
C MET A 1 -39.71 19.96 -43.07
N ASP A 2 -40.64 20.22 -42.16
CA ASP A 2 -40.36 20.89 -40.87
C ASP A 2 -39.93 19.89 -39.82
N TYR A 3 -38.76 20.13 -39.21
CA TYR A 3 -38.36 19.41 -38.00
C TYR A 3 -38.69 20.26 -36.77
N LYS A 4 -39.73 19.85 -36.05
CA LYS A 4 -40.19 20.46 -34.81
C LYS A 4 -39.20 20.11 -33.65
N HIS A 5 -38.64 21.14 -33.04
CA HIS A 5 -37.95 21.05 -31.75
C HIS A 5 -38.93 20.80 -30.62
N SER A 6 -38.77 19.66 -29.93
CA SER A 6 -39.50 19.37 -28.69
C SER A 6 -38.64 19.80 -27.50
N LEU A 7 -39.07 20.88 -26.85
CA LEU A 7 -38.54 21.35 -25.59
C LEU A 7 -39.20 20.57 -24.44
N ILE A 8 -38.44 19.75 -23.76
CA ILE A 8 -38.89 19.13 -22.50
C ILE A 8 -38.55 20.09 -21.36
N LYS A 9 -39.61 20.68 -20.80
CA LYS A 9 -39.58 21.49 -19.58
C LYS A 9 -39.53 20.56 -18.37
N PHE A 10 -38.48 20.63 -17.56
CA PHE A 10 -38.48 20.07 -16.21
C PHE A 10 -39.15 21.06 -15.27
N THR A 11 -40.27 20.67 -14.69
CA THR A 11 -40.95 21.40 -13.63
C THR A 11 -40.40 21.04 -12.26
N ALA A 12 -40.26 22.07 -11.45
CA ALA A 12 -39.71 22.04 -10.11
C ALA A 12 -40.71 21.55 -9.04
N ALA A 13 -40.09 21.02 -8.00
CA ALA A 13 -40.48 21.15 -6.59
C ALA A 13 -41.90 20.80 -6.14
N THR A 14 -41.98 19.79 -5.31
CA THR A 14 -43.10 19.65 -4.34
C THR A 14 -42.55 19.84 -2.92
N ALA A 15 -42.85 20.98 -2.33
CA ALA A 15 -42.69 21.25 -0.91
C ALA A 15 -43.86 20.61 -0.15
N ILE A 16 -43.57 19.78 0.83
CA ILE A 16 -44.58 19.29 1.79
C ILE A 16 -44.49 20.16 3.03
N ALA A 17 -45.53 20.98 3.21
CA ALA A 17 -45.80 21.70 4.44
C ALA A 17 -46.55 20.77 5.40
N ILE A 18 -46.08 20.58 6.60
CA ILE A 18 -46.81 19.98 7.70
C ILE A 18 -47.15 21.08 8.68
N THR A 19 -48.44 21.37 8.78
CA THR A 19 -49.05 22.31 9.75
C THR A 19 -49.28 21.62 11.08
N GLY A 20 -48.86 22.29 12.15
CA GLY A 20 -49.54 22.51 13.40
C GLY A 20 -49.72 21.38 14.39
N ILE A 21 -49.20 21.60 15.59
CA ILE A 21 -49.93 21.57 16.87
C ILE A 21 -49.09 22.35 17.88
N SER A 22 -49.75 23.35 18.51
CA SER A 22 -49.22 24.14 19.61
C SER A 22 -49.34 23.36 20.93
N ALA A 23 -48.24 23.26 21.67
CA ALA A 23 -48.28 23.01 23.11
C ALA A 23 -47.21 23.89 23.79
N VAL A 24 -47.70 24.80 24.63
CA VAL A 24 -46.91 25.69 25.47
C VAL A 24 -46.27 24.88 26.59
N GLY A 25 -44.98 24.91 26.67
CA GLY A 25 -44.20 24.38 27.78
C GLY A 25 -42.80 25.01 27.75
N ALA A 26 -42.58 25.96 28.67
CA ALA A 26 -41.27 26.60 28.81
C ALA A 26 -40.25 25.60 29.33
N ILE A 27 -39.24 25.29 28.52
CA ILE A 27 -38.06 24.58 28.93
C ILE A 27 -36.82 25.31 28.37
N ASN A 28 -35.94 25.53 29.30
CA ASN A 28 -34.64 26.16 29.24
C ASN A 28 -33.80 25.57 28.07
N THR A 29 -33.55 26.35 27.02
CA THR A 29 -32.83 25.89 25.83
C THR A 29 -31.36 26.24 25.96
N ASN A 30 -30.58 25.36 26.54
CA ASN A 30 -29.18 25.24 26.16
C ASN A 30 -29.07 24.32 24.93
N SER A 31 -29.35 24.86 23.76
CA SER A 31 -29.18 24.16 22.49
C SER A 31 -27.68 24.14 22.14
N THR A 32 -26.98 23.12 22.62
CA THR A 32 -25.73 22.68 21.99
C THR A 32 -26.11 22.04 20.65
N THR A 33 -26.07 22.82 19.59
CA THR A 33 -26.07 22.30 18.21
C THR A 33 -24.80 21.49 18.05
N SER A 34 -24.89 20.18 18.27
CA SER A 34 -23.88 19.26 17.84
C SER A 34 -23.87 19.22 16.31
N HIS A 35 -23.00 20.02 15.71
CA HIS A 35 -22.61 19.82 14.33
C HIS A 35 -21.97 18.44 14.23
N VAL A 36 -22.72 17.46 13.74
CA VAL A 36 -22.15 16.21 13.26
C VAL A 36 -21.42 16.57 11.96
N GLU A 37 -20.17 16.95 12.11
CA GLU A 37 -19.27 17.12 11.00
C GLU A 37 -19.10 15.73 10.37
N ALA A 38 -19.66 15.54 9.17
CA ALA A 38 -19.50 14.31 8.41
C ALA A 38 -17.99 14.06 8.24
N ALA A 39 -17.48 13.03 8.90
CA ALA A 39 -16.05 12.73 8.92
C ALA A 39 -15.52 12.57 7.49
N THR A 40 -14.90 13.63 6.97
CA THR A 40 -14.32 13.63 5.64
C THR A 40 -13.24 12.58 5.57
N THR A 41 -13.42 11.57 4.74
CA THR A 41 -12.40 10.54 4.54
C THR A 41 -11.14 11.20 3.98
N ARG A 42 -10.06 11.18 4.73
CA ARG A 42 -8.76 11.69 4.28
C ARG A 42 -7.81 10.52 4.00
N VAL A 43 -7.08 10.62 2.91
CA VAL A 43 -6.07 9.62 2.53
C VAL A 43 -4.72 10.28 2.35
N LYS A 44 -3.67 9.59 2.77
CA LYS A 44 -2.28 9.98 2.55
C LYS A 44 -1.72 9.10 1.44
N VAL A 45 -1.09 9.68 0.44
CA VAL A 45 -0.41 8.94 -0.62
C VAL A 45 0.76 8.16 -0.01
N ASN A 46 0.69 6.85 -0.10
CA ASN A 46 1.74 5.93 0.32
C ASN A 46 2.31 5.24 -0.92
N TYR A 47 3.26 5.90 -1.54
CA TYR A 47 3.93 5.45 -2.75
C TYR A 47 5.45 5.53 -2.54
N ILE A 48 6.21 5.93 -3.52
CA ILE A 48 7.66 6.03 -3.46
C ILE A 48 8.07 7.39 -2.90
N PRO A 49 8.86 7.47 -1.81
CA PRO A 49 9.43 8.74 -1.33
C PRO A 49 10.15 9.49 -2.46
N GLY A 50 9.84 10.78 -2.62
CA GLY A 50 10.37 11.61 -3.71
C GLY A 50 9.59 11.51 -5.02
N TYR A 51 8.65 10.57 -5.14
CA TYR A 51 7.78 10.37 -6.31
C TYR A 51 6.31 10.60 -5.97
N GLY A 52 5.46 10.42 -6.97
CA GLY A 52 4.02 10.51 -6.81
C GLY A 52 3.31 9.51 -7.71
N VAL A 53 2.09 9.15 -7.30
CA VAL A 53 1.20 8.35 -8.14
C VAL A 53 0.58 9.22 -9.21
N ASN A 54 0.36 8.64 -10.38
CA ASN A 54 -0.31 9.34 -11.47
C ASN A 54 -1.73 9.74 -11.06
N ILE A 55 -2.09 10.98 -11.38
CA ILE A 55 -3.46 11.47 -11.29
C ILE A 55 -4.12 11.24 -12.65
N TRP A 56 -5.30 10.64 -12.63
CA TRP A 56 -6.06 10.25 -13.80
C TRP A 56 -7.33 11.07 -13.91
N SER A 57 -7.77 11.37 -15.13
CA SER A 57 -8.99 12.16 -15.38
C SER A 57 -10.27 11.41 -15.03
N ASN A 58 -10.23 10.07 -15.07
CA ASN A 58 -11.39 9.21 -14.84
C ASN A 58 -10.91 7.85 -14.30
N TYR A 59 -11.72 7.19 -13.47
CA TYR A 59 -11.41 5.86 -12.93
C TYR A 59 -11.74 4.71 -13.90
N ASN A 60 -12.74 4.88 -14.78
CA ASN A 60 -13.22 3.83 -15.67
C ASN A 60 -12.50 3.80 -17.02
N HIS A 61 -12.12 4.99 -17.54
CA HIS A 61 -11.30 5.16 -18.73
C HIS A 61 -10.16 6.13 -18.38
N PRO A 62 -9.12 5.67 -17.67
CA PRO A 62 -8.13 6.55 -17.12
C PRO A 62 -7.21 7.13 -18.19
N HIS A 63 -7.22 8.46 -18.36
CA HIS A 63 -6.21 9.21 -19.09
C HIS A 63 -5.31 9.93 -18.09
N PHE A 64 -4.01 9.84 -18.28
CA PHE A 64 -3.03 10.52 -17.41
C PHE A 64 -3.15 12.05 -17.57
N THR A 65 -3.34 12.75 -16.46
CA THR A 65 -3.51 14.22 -16.47
C THR A 65 -2.21 15.01 -16.59
N GLY A 66 -1.05 14.35 -16.66
CA GLY A 66 0.26 14.99 -16.57
C GLY A 66 0.68 15.34 -15.13
N LYS A 67 -0.22 15.17 -14.16
CA LYS A 67 0.02 15.48 -12.74
C LYS A 67 0.25 14.22 -11.92
N ARG A 68 0.99 14.38 -10.80
CA ARG A 68 1.22 13.31 -9.82
C ARG A 68 0.90 13.77 -8.41
N ALA A 69 0.22 12.92 -7.67
CA ALA A 69 0.03 13.08 -6.23
C ALA A 69 1.30 12.58 -5.52
N ARG A 70 2.03 13.48 -4.87
CA ARG A 70 3.35 13.17 -4.25
C ARG A 70 3.18 12.21 -3.08
N HIS A 71 4.20 11.36 -2.86
CA HIS A 71 4.31 10.55 -1.64
C HIS A 71 4.18 11.45 -0.40
N GLY A 72 3.44 10.99 0.60
CA GLY A 72 3.21 11.74 1.83
C GLY A 72 2.13 12.82 1.75
N ALA A 73 1.71 13.24 0.55
CA ALA A 73 0.64 14.22 0.40
C ALA A 73 -0.70 13.64 0.87
N THR A 74 -1.51 14.49 1.51
CA THR A 74 -2.82 14.12 2.04
C THR A 74 -3.92 14.79 1.23
N TYR A 75 -4.95 14.02 0.91
CA TYR A 75 -6.10 14.47 0.14
C TYR A 75 -7.40 14.12 0.84
N ASN A 76 -8.40 14.99 0.70
CA ASN A 76 -9.78 14.66 1.04
C ASN A 76 -10.36 13.79 -0.08
N VAL A 77 -11.06 12.73 0.28
CA VAL A 77 -11.75 11.87 -0.69
C VAL A 77 -13.14 12.46 -0.94
N ILE A 78 -13.36 12.94 -2.16
CA ILE A 78 -14.62 13.51 -2.61
C ILE A 78 -15.60 12.37 -2.96
N SER A 79 -15.09 11.34 -3.65
CA SER A 79 -15.89 10.19 -4.10
C SER A 79 -15.04 8.94 -4.18
N LYS A 80 -15.70 7.78 -4.15
CA LYS A 80 -15.10 6.45 -4.30
C LYS A 80 -15.79 5.73 -5.45
N ALA A 81 -15.01 5.04 -6.27
CA ALA A 81 -15.53 4.24 -7.36
C ALA A 81 -14.68 2.99 -7.57
N THR A 82 -15.28 1.95 -8.15
CA THR A 82 -14.57 0.71 -8.51
C THR A 82 -14.59 0.57 -10.02
N ASP A 83 -13.43 0.30 -10.62
CA ASP A 83 -13.34 0.07 -12.06
C ASP A 83 -13.83 -1.35 -12.44
N LYS A 84 -13.92 -1.63 -13.73
CA LYS A 84 -14.34 -2.94 -14.27
C LYS A 84 -13.44 -4.10 -13.87
N LYS A 85 -12.22 -3.82 -13.40
CA LYS A 85 -11.25 -4.81 -12.92
C LYS A 85 -11.30 -5.03 -11.41
N GLY A 86 -12.22 -4.34 -10.70
CA GLY A 86 -12.36 -4.41 -9.25
C GLY A 86 -11.41 -3.50 -8.47
N ASN A 87 -10.64 -2.62 -9.11
CA ASN A 87 -9.76 -1.71 -8.40
C ASN A 87 -10.55 -0.54 -7.84
N LEU A 88 -10.32 -0.23 -6.56
CA LEU A 88 -10.90 0.93 -5.90
C LEU A 88 -10.12 2.20 -6.27
N TRP A 89 -10.86 3.27 -6.54
CA TRP A 89 -10.34 4.60 -6.89
C TRP A 89 -10.90 5.65 -5.97
N TYR A 90 -10.10 6.65 -5.67
CA TYR A 90 -10.49 7.85 -4.92
C TYR A 90 -10.43 9.07 -5.81
N GLN A 91 -11.52 9.80 -5.84
CA GLN A 91 -11.56 11.14 -6.38
C GLN A 91 -11.00 12.10 -5.35
N ILE A 92 -9.92 12.79 -5.69
CA ILE A 92 -9.19 13.71 -4.81
C ILE A 92 -9.44 15.17 -5.18
N ASP A 93 -9.97 15.42 -6.39
CA ASP A 93 -10.39 16.70 -6.91
C ASP A 93 -11.32 16.46 -8.10
N GLN A 94 -11.98 17.51 -8.61
CA GLN A 94 -12.85 17.39 -9.78
C GLN A 94 -12.03 16.90 -10.99
N GLY A 95 -12.47 15.77 -11.57
CA GLY A 95 -11.75 15.12 -12.66
C GLY A 95 -10.35 14.60 -12.31
N GLN A 96 -10.04 14.40 -11.02
CA GLN A 96 -8.74 13.90 -10.57
C GLN A 96 -8.92 12.65 -9.70
N TRP A 97 -8.42 11.54 -10.19
CA TRP A 97 -8.56 10.23 -9.58
C TRP A 97 -7.20 9.58 -9.31
N ILE A 98 -7.08 8.92 -8.17
CA ILE A 98 -5.93 8.08 -7.82
C ILE A 98 -6.41 6.69 -7.42
N GLN A 99 -5.59 5.67 -7.67
CA GLN A 99 -5.91 4.32 -7.20
C GLN A 99 -5.73 4.22 -5.69
N ALA A 100 -6.73 3.67 -5.00
CA ALA A 100 -6.75 3.55 -3.54
C ALA A 100 -5.60 2.69 -2.99
N GLN A 101 -5.12 1.73 -3.76
CA GLN A 101 -4.01 0.85 -3.39
C GLN A 101 -2.70 1.60 -3.08
N TYR A 102 -2.56 2.84 -3.56
CA TYR A 102 -1.40 3.70 -3.30
C TYR A 102 -1.66 4.70 -2.18
N THR A 103 -2.64 4.45 -1.32
CA THR A 103 -2.99 5.35 -0.23
C THR A 103 -3.21 4.61 1.09
N VAL A 104 -3.04 5.34 2.19
CA VAL A 104 -3.38 4.89 3.55
C VAL A 104 -4.34 5.90 4.17
N SER A 105 -5.12 5.46 5.18
CA SER A 105 -6.00 6.38 5.91
C SER A 105 -5.19 7.44 6.65
N ALA A 106 -5.50 8.71 6.42
CA ALA A 106 -4.89 9.83 7.13
C ALA A 106 -5.57 10.12 8.48
N ASN A 107 -6.74 9.52 8.75
CA ASN A 107 -7.54 9.76 9.95
C ASN A 107 -7.19 8.84 11.13
N LYS A 108 -6.25 7.89 10.98
CA LYS A 108 -5.79 7.07 12.10
C LYS A 108 -4.73 7.82 12.89
N ALA A 109 -5.14 8.48 13.98
CA ALA A 109 -4.26 8.69 15.11
C ALA A 109 -3.77 7.31 15.56
N VAL A 110 -2.46 7.07 15.50
CA VAL A 110 -1.82 5.86 16.01
C VAL A 110 -2.03 5.86 17.52
N LYS A 111 -3.02 5.11 18.01
CA LYS A 111 -3.04 4.72 19.42
C LYS A 111 -1.83 3.82 19.61
N LYS A 112 -0.82 4.34 20.28
CA LYS A 112 0.30 3.55 20.78
C LYS A 112 -0.25 2.66 21.89
N ASP A 113 -0.63 1.45 21.56
CA ASP A 113 -0.81 0.39 22.55
C ASP A 113 0.58 -0.07 23.03
N LYS A 114 1.09 0.68 24.02
CA LYS A 114 2.22 0.24 24.83
C LYS A 114 1.69 -0.65 25.96
N LYS A 115 1.56 -1.94 25.72
CA LYS A 115 1.76 -2.97 26.76
C LYS A 115 1.67 -4.38 26.19
N ALA A 116 2.75 -5.08 26.31
CA ALA A 116 3.03 -6.49 26.10
C ALA A 116 3.87 -6.77 24.86
N LYS A 117 5.19 -6.90 25.07
CA LYS A 117 6.12 -7.81 24.37
C LYS A 117 7.58 -7.40 24.57
N LYS A 118 8.02 -7.30 25.83
CA LYS A 118 9.46 -7.05 26.07
C LYS A 118 10.35 -8.31 25.94
N HIS A 119 9.75 -9.52 25.84
CA HIS A 119 10.52 -10.76 25.67
C HIS A 119 10.53 -11.30 24.23
N SER A 120 9.47 -11.07 23.45
CA SER A 120 9.38 -11.49 22.05
C SER A 120 10.20 -10.61 21.09
N SER A 121 10.42 -9.33 21.43
CA SER A 121 11.13 -8.39 20.55
C SER A 121 12.64 -8.63 20.48
N LYS A 122 13.25 -9.12 21.54
CA LYS A 122 14.70 -9.40 21.57
C LYS A 122 15.06 -10.63 20.74
N GLN A 123 14.22 -11.66 20.77
CA GLN A 123 14.39 -12.89 19.97
C GLN A 123 14.16 -12.61 18.48
N ALA A 124 13.09 -11.89 18.12
CA ALA A 124 12.82 -11.53 16.73
C ALA A 124 13.93 -10.64 16.15
N SER A 125 14.46 -9.69 16.93
CA SER A 125 15.58 -8.85 16.50
C SER A 125 16.87 -9.64 16.27
N ALA A 126 17.18 -10.64 17.12
CA ALA A 126 18.33 -11.51 16.95
C ALA A 126 18.19 -12.39 15.68
N THR A 127 16.99 -12.91 15.44
CA THR A 127 16.68 -13.72 14.24
C THR A 127 16.77 -12.87 12.96
N ALA A 128 16.27 -11.64 12.99
CA ALA A 128 16.39 -10.70 11.86
C ALA A 128 17.87 -10.39 11.54
N ALA A 129 18.68 -10.17 12.56
CA ALA A 129 20.12 -9.97 12.38
C ALA A 129 20.80 -11.18 11.75
N SER A 130 20.42 -12.40 12.14
CA SER A 130 20.93 -13.64 11.52
C SER A 130 20.52 -13.78 10.06
N VAL A 131 19.27 -13.45 9.71
CA VAL A 131 18.77 -13.41 8.32
C VAL A 131 19.57 -12.44 7.48
N VAL A 132 19.79 -11.22 7.97
CA VAL A 132 20.59 -10.20 7.27
C VAL A 132 22.05 -10.65 7.10
N SER A 133 22.67 -11.15 8.16
CA SER A 133 24.07 -11.61 8.12
C SER A 133 24.25 -12.75 7.11
N LEU A 134 23.33 -13.72 7.09
CA LEU A 134 23.41 -14.81 6.11
C LEU A 134 23.15 -14.30 4.69
N ALA A 135 22.16 -13.42 4.48
CA ALA A 135 21.91 -12.85 3.17
C ALA A 135 23.14 -12.09 2.61
N GLU A 136 23.83 -11.34 3.46
CA GLU A 136 25.04 -10.61 3.08
C GLU A 136 26.24 -11.54 2.85
N SER A 137 26.33 -12.68 3.52
CA SER A 137 27.39 -13.68 3.27
C SER A 137 27.24 -14.41 1.93
N GLU A 138 26.04 -14.34 1.31
CA GLU A 138 25.79 -14.93 0.00
C GLU A 138 26.14 -14.00 -1.17
N LEU A 139 26.60 -12.77 -0.89
CA LEU A 139 27.00 -11.79 -1.93
C LEU A 139 28.08 -12.36 -2.85
N GLY A 140 27.97 -12.04 -4.14
CA GLY A 140 28.89 -12.48 -5.18
C GLY A 140 28.60 -13.87 -5.74
N LYS A 141 27.71 -14.67 -5.13
CA LYS A 141 27.34 -15.99 -5.68
C LYS A 141 26.56 -15.84 -6.99
N PRO A 142 26.72 -16.79 -7.92
CA PRO A 142 26.05 -16.74 -9.22
C PRO A 142 24.53 -16.79 -9.12
N TYR A 143 23.87 -16.10 -10.05
CA TYR A 143 22.45 -16.31 -10.32
C TYR A 143 22.29 -17.49 -11.28
N VAL A 144 21.50 -18.48 -10.89
CA VAL A 144 21.05 -19.58 -11.76
C VAL A 144 19.56 -19.78 -11.56
N TRP A 145 18.81 -19.74 -12.64
CA TRP A 145 17.36 -19.96 -12.59
C TRP A 145 17.04 -21.32 -11.98
N GLY A 146 16.13 -21.36 -10.99
CA GLY A 146 15.74 -22.56 -10.28
C GLY A 146 16.68 -22.98 -9.15
N ALA A 147 17.83 -22.35 -8.98
CA ALA A 147 18.80 -22.69 -7.94
C ALA A 147 18.33 -22.23 -6.55
N THR A 148 18.65 -23.06 -5.53
CA THR A 148 18.26 -22.88 -4.13
C THR A 148 19.44 -22.83 -3.16
N GLY A 149 20.66 -22.69 -3.69
CA GLY A 149 21.89 -22.66 -2.89
C GLY A 149 22.51 -24.05 -2.62
N PRO A 150 23.63 -24.10 -1.89
CA PRO A 150 24.39 -22.93 -1.39
C PRO A 150 25.31 -22.29 -2.42
N SER A 151 25.58 -22.89 -3.59
CA SER A 151 26.57 -22.43 -4.55
C SER A 151 26.04 -21.36 -5.52
N SER A 152 24.75 -21.36 -5.78
CA SER A 152 24.06 -20.41 -6.67
C SER A 152 22.61 -20.27 -6.27
N PHE A 153 21.97 -19.21 -6.73
CA PHE A 153 20.58 -18.87 -6.35
C PHE A 153 19.81 -18.25 -7.51
N ASP A 154 18.48 -18.48 -7.53
CA ASP A 154 17.57 -17.48 -8.08
C ASP A 154 17.01 -16.60 -6.94
N CYS A 155 16.19 -15.60 -7.28
CA CYS A 155 15.74 -14.60 -6.31
C CYS A 155 14.96 -15.22 -5.13
N SER A 156 14.01 -16.10 -5.40
CA SER A 156 13.20 -16.77 -4.37
C SER A 156 13.91 -17.97 -3.74
N GLY A 157 14.86 -18.57 -4.41
CA GLY A 157 15.75 -19.58 -3.86
C GLY A 157 16.70 -19.01 -2.80
N LEU A 158 17.25 -17.82 -3.04
CA LEU A 158 18.05 -17.11 -2.05
C LEU A 158 17.23 -16.82 -0.77
N THR A 159 16.05 -16.24 -0.93
CA THR A 159 15.21 -15.91 0.23
C THR A 159 14.78 -17.16 0.99
N SER A 160 14.38 -18.23 0.29
CA SER A 160 14.05 -19.51 0.92
C SER A 160 15.22 -20.10 1.70
N TYR A 161 16.40 -20.11 1.11
CA TYR A 161 17.61 -20.61 1.74
C TYR A 161 17.95 -19.84 3.01
N VAL A 162 17.98 -18.50 2.91
CA VAL A 162 18.33 -17.63 4.03
C VAL A 162 17.35 -17.80 5.19
N TYR A 163 16.04 -17.76 4.91
CA TYR A 163 15.04 -17.92 5.96
C TYR A 163 15.02 -19.30 6.60
N ASN A 164 15.23 -20.35 5.82
CA ASN A 164 15.33 -21.71 6.35
C ASN A 164 16.57 -21.85 7.26
N LYS A 165 17.73 -21.41 6.83
CA LYS A 165 18.98 -21.56 7.56
C LYS A 165 19.14 -20.64 8.77
N ALA A 166 18.72 -19.37 8.65
CA ALA A 166 18.94 -18.38 9.70
C ALA A 166 17.76 -18.24 10.68
N ALA A 167 16.55 -18.65 10.29
CA ALA A 167 15.34 -18.44 11.08
C ALA A 167 14.51 -19.72 11.29
N ASP A 168 14.93 -20.85 10.75
CA ASP A 168 14.15 -22.10 10.72
C ASP A 168 12.72 -21.90 10.20
N LYS A 169 12.60 -21.06 9.15
CA LYS A 169 11.32 -20.71 8.53
C LYS A 169 11.24 -21.20 7.10
N ASN A 170 10.26 -22.04 6.82
CA ASN A 170 9.90 -22.39 5.46
C ASN A 170 8.94 -21.34 4.90
N ILE A 171 9.45 -20.47 4.01
CA ILE A 171 8.69 -19.39 3.36
C ILE A 171 8.19 -19.76 1.96
N SER A 172 8.27 -21.03 1.60
CA SER A 172 7.98 -21.55 0.25
C SER A 172 9.04 -21.24 -0.80
N ARG A 173 8.90 -21.85 -2.00
CA ARG A 173 9.92 -21.82 -3.06
C ARG A 173 9.78 -20.64 -4.01
N THR A 174 8.57 -20.22 -4.34
CA THR A 174 8.32 -19.24 -5.42
C THR A 174 7.90 -17.90 -4.87
N THR A 175 8.16 -16.83 -5.62
CA THR A 175 7.72 -15.47 -5.29
C THR A 175 6.21 -15.40 -5.05
N TYR A 176 5.42 -16.13 -5.86
CA TYR A 176 3.95 -16.22 -5.73
C TYR A 176 3.48 -16.82 -4.39
N SER A 177 4.24 -17.75 -3.86
CA SER A 177 3.92 -18.38 -2.57
C SER A 177 4.49 -17.57 -1.40
N GLN A 178 5.67 -17.00 -1.57
CA GLN A 178 6.33 -16.18 -0.54
C GLN A 178 5.57 -14.90 -0.24
N VAL A 179 5.02 -14.22 -1.25
CA VAL A 179 4.25 -12.99 -1.05
C VAL A 179 2.97 -13.19 -0.23
N LYS A 180 2.50 -14.42 -0.11
CA LYS A 180 1.33 -14.81 0.71
C LYS A 180 1.70 -15.04 2.18
N GLN A 181 2.99 -15.13 2.51
CA GLN A 181 3.48 -15.35 3.85
C GLN A 181 3.56 -14.06 4.67
N GLY A 182 3.44 -14.19 5.98
CA GLY A 182 3.65 -13.10 6.91
C GLY A 182 2.67 -11.93 6.80
N LYS A 183 3.03 -10.83 7.43
CA LYS A 183 2.26 -9.58 7.47
C LYS A 183 2.73 -8.62 6.38
N THR A 184 1.78 -7.99 5.66
CA THR A 184 2.13 -6.85 4.80
C THR A 184 2.56 -5.67 5.65
N VAL A 185 3.68 -5.06 5.31
CA VAL A 185 4.22 -3.86 5.97
C VAL A 185 4.30 -2.70 4.99
N SER A 186 4.22 -1.48 5.53
CA SER A 186 4.44 -0.27 4.74
C SER A 186 5.92 -0.15 4.35
N MET A 187 6.20 0.42 3.19
CA MET A 187 7.57 0.75 2.79
C MET A 187 8.24 1.79 3.71
N ASP A 188 7.45 2.56 4.47
CA ASP A 188 7.94 3.49 5.48
C ASP A 188 8.30 2.80 6.81
N ASP A 189 7.85 1.54 7.01
CA ASP A 189 8.02 0.77 8.25
C ASP A 189 8.94 -0.45 8.06
N LEU A 190 9.77 -0.44 7.00
CA LEU A 190 10.69 -1.54 6.70
C LEU A 190 11.67 -1.79 7.85
N GLN A 191 11.85 -3.06 8.18
CA GLN A 191 12.82 -3.53 9.16
C GLN A 191 13.74 -4.57 8.53
N PRO A 192 15.01 -4.65 8.96
CA PRO A 192 15.92 -5.68 8.50
C PRO A 192 15.29 -7.07 8.61
N GLY A 193 15.39 -7.86 7.54
CA GLY A 193 14.73 -9.14 7.40
C GLY A 193 13.39 -9.10 6.66
N ASP A 194 12.78 -7.94 6.38
CA ASP A 194 11.56 -7.90 5.57
C ASP A 194 11.83 -8.37 4.14
N LEU A 195 10.90 -9.13 3.56
CA LEU A 195 10.92 -9.51 2.16
C LEU A 195 10.34 -8.39 1.31
N LEU A 196 11.03 -8.03 0.26
CA LEU A 196 10.61 -7.04 -0.72
C LEU A 196 10.26 -7.72 -2.04
N PHE A 197 9.11 -7.39 -2.61
CA PHE A 197 8.64 -7.99 -3.86
C PHE A 197 8.41 -6.93 -4.94
N TRP A 198 8.71 -7.31 -6.20
CA TRP A 198 8.51 -6.52 -7.41
C TRP A 198 7.47 -7.17 -8.30
N GLY A 199 6.65 -6.36 -8.94
CA GLY A 199 5.51 -6.79 -9.74
C GLY A 199 4.19 -6.52 -9.04
N SER A 200 3.11 -7.22 -9.40
CA SER A 200 1.85 -7.07 -8.70
C SER A 200 1.84 -7.88 -7.39
N ALA A 201 0.98 -7.48 -6.44
CA ALA A 201 0.83 -8.20 -5.17
C ALA A 201 0.37 -9.66 -5.33
N SER A 202 -0.33 -9.97 -6.44
CA SER A 202 -0.80 -11.32 -6.78
C SER A 202 0.18 -12.09 -7.67
N ALA A 203 1.08 -11.39 -8.37
CA ALA A 203 2.01 -11.98 -9.33
C ALA A 203 3.39 -11.30 -9.29
N PRO A 204 4.13 -11.39 -8.17
CA PRO A 204 5.46 -10.81 -8.09
C PRO A 204 6.45 -11.66 -8.91
N TYR A 205 7.23 -10.97 -9.74
CA TYR A 205 8.25 -11.64 -10.56
C TYR A 205 9.63 -11.69 -9.90
N HIS A 206 9.84 -10.93 -8.83
CA HIS A 206 11.13 -10.84 -8.13
C HIS A 206 10.96 -10.63 -6.63
N VAL A 207 12.00 -11.01 -5.86
CA VAL A 207 12.04 -10.86 -4.41
C VAL A 207 13.47 -10.61 -3.93
N GLY A 208 13.61 -9.86 -2.83
CA GLY A 208 14.87 -9.63 -2.10
C GLY A 208 14.63 -9.50 -0.60
N ILE A 209 15.68 -9.40 0.17
CA ILE A 209 15.67 -9.26 1.63
C ILE A 209 16.15 -7.84 1.98
N TYR A 210 15.33 -7.08 2.69
CA TYR A 210 15.74 -5.78 3.22
C TYR A 210 16.76 -5.95 4.35
N VAL A 211 17.88 -5.25 4.22
CA VAL A 211 19.00 -5.38 5.17
C VAL A 211 19.22 -4.12 6.03
N GLY A 212 18.30 -3.15 5.94
CA GLY A 212 18.43 -1.87 6.62
C GLY A 212 19.10 -0.79 5.76
N ASN A 213 19.16 0.44 6.27
CA ASN A 213 19.83 1.57 5.63
C ASN A 213 19.40 1.82 4.18
N ASN A 214 18.11 1.58 3.89
CA ASN A 214 17.55 1.70 2.54
C ASN A 214 18.21 0.76 1.51
N GLN A 215 18.68 -0.42 1.96
CA GLN A 215 19.36 -1.42 1.15
C GLN A 215 18.68 -2.78 1.24
N TYR A 216 18.88 -3.58 0.20
CA TYR A 216 18.39 -4.97 0.13
C TYR A 216 19.40 -5.86 -0.60
N VAL A 217 19.36 -7.15 -0.28
CA VAL A 217 20.14 -8.21 -0.95
C VAL A 217 19.18 -9.04 -1.79
N HIS A 218 19.60 -9.33 -3.02
CA HIS A 218 18.83 -10.16 -3.95
C HIS A 218 19.74 -10.89 -4.94
N ALA A 219 19.32 -12.05 -5.41
CA ALA A 219 19.91 -12.66 -6.61
C ALA A 219 19.28 -11.96 -7.83
N ALA A 220 20.06 -11.09 -8.47
CA ALA A 220 19.57 -10.11 -9.44
C ALA A 220 19.37 -10.69 -10.84
N THR A 221 20.46 -10.99 -11.51
CA THR A 221 20.50 -11.49 -12.91
C THR A 221 21.68 -12.43 -13.09
N PRO A 222 21.71 -13.24 -14.17
CA PRO A 222 22.87 -14.08 -14.47
C PRO A 222 24.22 -13.33 -14.55
N SER A 223 24.20 -12.08 -15.00
CA SER A 223 25.41 -11.26 -15.12
C SER A 223 25.84 -10.60 -13.81
N GLN A 224 24.95 -10.51 -12.81
CA GLN A 224 25.21 -9.79 -11.57
C GLN A 224 25.32 -10.72 -10.36
N GLY A 225 24.66 -11.87 -10.38
CA GLY A 225 24.60 -12.77 -9.23
C GLY A 225 23.84 -12.18 -8.05
N VAL A 226 24.26 -12.58 -6.85
CA VAL A 226 23.73 -12.05 -5.58
C VAL A 226 24.41 -10.73 -5.26
N ILE A 227 23.63 -9.66 -5.17
CA ILE A 227 24.15 -8.31 -4.93
C ILE A 227 23.36 -7.59 -3.84
N LYS A 228 23.99 -6.57 -3.25
CA LYS A 228 23.35 -5.60 -2.35
C LYS A 228 23.12 -4.29 -3.11
N ARG A 229 21.89 -3.77 -3.05
CA ARG A 229 21.52 -2.52 -3.71
C ARG A 229 20.75 -1.60 -2.77
N LYS A 230 20.82 -0.29 -3.05
CA LYS A 230 19.92 0.70 -2.44
C LYS A 230 18.55 0.63 -3.11
N LEU A 231 17.50 0.81 -2.33
CA LEU A 231 16.17 1.09 -2.86
C LEU A 231 16.23 2.34 -3.71
N SER A 232 15.73 2.25 -4.93
CA SER A 232 15.71 3.36 -5.88
C SER A 232 14.37 3.42 -6.57
N SER A 233 14.03 4.60 -7.06
CA SER A 233 12.80 4.83 -7.80
C SER A 233 12.73 4.09 -9.14
N TYR A 234 13.88 3.71 -9.68
CA TYR A 234 13.97 2.95 -10.93
C TYR A 234 13.54 1.50 -10.76
N PHE A 235 13.85 0.90 -9.60
CA PHE A 235 13.53 -0.48 -9.28
C PHE A 235 13.07 -0.54 -7.84
N TYR A 236 11.78 -0.22 -7.63
CA TYR A 236 11.18 -0.10 -6.32
C TYR A 236 10.18 -1.24 -6.07
N PRO A 237 10.23 -1.89 -4.90
CA PRO A 237 9.32 -2.97 -4.57
C PRO A 237 7.88 -2.47 -4.43
N SER A 238 6.93 -3.28 -4.82
CA SER A 238 5.50 -2.98 -4.73
C SER A 238 4.86 -3.49 -3.44
N VAL A 239 5.45 -4.52 -2.84
CA VAL A 239 4.95 -5.18 -1.62
C VAL A 239 6.12 -5.50 -0.70
N ALA A 240 5.93 -5.31 0.60
CA ALA A 240 6.84 -5.81 1.62
C ALA A 240 6.10 -6.74 2.60
N LYS A 241 6.79 -7.78 3.04
CA LYS A 241 6.27 -8.79 3.97
C LYS A 241 7.23 -9.01 5.14
N ARG A 242 6.69 -8.94 6.36
CA ARG A 242 7.39 -9.33 7.58
C ARG A 242 7.01 -10.74 7.96
N ILE A 243 8.03 -11.59 8.04
CA ILE A 243 7.90 -13.01 8.36
C ILE A 243 8.30 -13.29 9.83
N LEU A 244 9.17 -12.45 10.40
CA LEU A 244 9.77 -12.58 11.73
C LEU A 244 8.95 -11.88 12.82
#